data_9a37c57b3f5743bc490b07a795d5ff18
#
_entry.id   9a37c57b3f5743bc490b07a795d5ff18
#
_cell.length_a   1.000
_cell.length_b   1.000
_cell.length_c   1.000
_cell.angle_alpha   90.00
_cell.angle_beta   90.00
_cell.angle_gamma   90.00
#
_symmetry.space_group_name_H-M   'P 1'
#
loop_
_entity.id
_entity.type
_entity.pdbx_description
1 polymer ?
#
loop_
_entity_poly.entity_id
_entity_poly.type
_entity_poly.pdbx_seq_one_letter_code
_entity_poly.pdbx_strand_id
1 'polypeptide(L)'
;MADRDDIPDYHRTAVPASTQIPKQGEKLNILLVTRGHPFDRDGFFDIFDGNPQIQYSNVEHPAAQYMFTPEMADKFDCYVQYDMPGIKFGSDTPEYFEPPEFYKEGLRAMGEAGSPLVLLHHCAAAWPAWPEWAEIVGGQFLYTPMQSRGIDCPDSGYNID
;
A
#
# COMPACT_ATOMS: atom_id res chain seq x y z
N MET A 1 24.36 -0.15 -22.85
CA MET A 1 23.70 1.00 -22.21
C MET A 1 22.46 1.23 -23.00
N ALA A 2 21.28 0.90 -22.48
CA ALA A 2 20.02 1.19 -23.18
C ALA A 2 19.86 2.71 -23.24
N ASP A 3 19.50 3.19 -24.41
CA ASP A 3 19.30 4.61 -24.66
C ASP A 3 18.13 5.10 -23.79
N ARG A 4 18.33 6.16 -23.03
CA ARG A 4 17.31 6.71 -22.12
C ARG A 4 16.14 7.37 -22.87
N ASP A 5 16.21 7.44 -24.17
CA ASP A 5 15.19 8.08 -25.02
C ASP A 5 13.97 7.19 -25.29
N ASP A 6 14.06 5.89 -24.99
CA ASP A 6 12.94 4.94 -25.13
C ASP A 6 12.02 4.85 -23.89
N ILE A 7 12.27 5.63 -22.84
CA ILE A 7 11.41 5.65 -21.65
C ILE A 7 10.22 6.58 -21.91
N PRO A 8 8.97 6.08 -21.84
CA PRO A 8 7.78 6.91 -22.01
C PRO A 8 7.77 8.13 -21.09
N ASP A 9 7.25 9.25 -21.56
CA ASP A 9 7.27 10.53 -20.84
C ASP A 9 6.64 10.47 -19.43
N TYR A 10 5.65 9.60 -19.21
CA TYR A 10 5.06 9.41 -17.87
C TYR A 10 6.04 8.78 -16.85
N HIS A 11 7.11 8.13 -17.30
CA HIS A 11 8.21 7.69 -16.45
C HIS A 11 9.31 8.75 -16.27
N ARG A 12 9.27 9.81 -17.09
CA ARG A 12 10.24 10.91 -17.03
C ARG A 12 9.76 12.06 -16.16
N THR A 13 8.48 12.20 -15.94
CA THR A 13 7.93 13.05 -14.89
C THR A 13 8.29 12.41 -13.56
N ALA A 14 9.56 12.56 -13.17
CA ALA A 14 9.88 12.46 -11.77
C ALA A 14 8.95 13.44 -11.06
N VAL A 15 7.94 12.90 -10.40
CA VAL A 15 7.36 13.62 -9.26
C VAL A 15 8.59 14.09 -8.49
N PRO A 16 8.76 15.40 -8.22
CA PRO A 16 9.80 15.81 -7.33
C PRO A 16 9.52 15.07 -6.03
N ALA A 17 10.14 13.90 -5.89
CA ALA A 17 10.28 13.33 -4.59
C ALA A 17 10.89 14.47 -3.79
N SER A 18 10.18 14.98 -2.82
CA SER A 18 10.83 15.65 -1.73
C SER A 18 11.64 14.54 -1.06
N THR A 19 12.76 14.19 -1.68
CA THR A 19 13.77 13.32 -1.12
C THR A 19 14.38 14.11 0.01
N GLN A 20 13.63 14.29 1.07
CA GLN A 20 14.23 14.58 2.35
C GLN A 20 14.93 13.29 2.76
N ILE A 21 16.14 13.13 2.20
CA ILE A 21 17.07 12.16 2.76
C ILE A 21 17.29 12.62 4.19
N PRO A 22 16.98 11.78 5.20
CA PRO A 22 17.19 12.16 6.59
C PRO A 22 18.61 12.65 6.77
N LYS A 23 18.77 13.78 7.41
CA LYS A 23 20.10 14.25 7.79
C LYS A 23 20.74 13.19 8.68
N GLN A 24 22.06 13.08 8.61
CA GLN A 24 22.78 12.12 9.45
C GLN A 24 22.39 12.31 10.92
N GLY A 25 21.76 11.28 11.51
CA GLY A 25 21.25 11.29 12.88
C GLY A 25 19.75 11.52 13.03
N GLU A 26 19.03 11.89 11.98
CA GLU A 26 17.55 11.92 11.95
C GLU A 26 17.01 10.55 11.53
N LYS A 27 15.98 10.09 12.22
CA LYS A 27 15.27 8.86 11.85
C LYS A 27 14.09 9.19 10.96
N LEU A 28 13.82 8.31 9.98
CA LEU A 28 12.56 8.32 9.26
C LEU A 28 11.43 7.92 10.20
N ASN A 29 10.39 8.75 10.29
CA ASN A 29 9.20 8.48 11.08
C ASN A 29 8.16 7.82 10.18
N ILE A 30 7.89 6.52 10.39
CA ILE A 30 7.05 5.70 9.54
C ILE A 30 5.73 5.36 10.26
N LEU A 31 4.61 5.49 9.54
CA LEU A 31 3.37 4.83 9.94
C LEU A 31 3.34 3.44 9.31
N LEU A 32 3.39 2.41 10.15
CA LEU A 32 3.31 1.01 9.74
C LEU A 32 1.89 0.50 9.92
N VAL A 33 1.24 0.12 8.82
CA VAL A 33 -0.13 -0.39 8.82
C VAL A 33 -0.11 -1.89 8.60
N THR A 34 -0.75 -2.64 9.50
CA THR A 34 -0.79 -4.11 9.44
C THR A 34 -2.20 -4.62 9.67
N ARG A 35 -2.42 -5.92 9.47
CA ARG A 35 -3.61 -6.72 9.71
C ARG A 35 -4.25 -7.24 8.41
N GLY A 36 -5.19 -8.16 8.58
CA GLY A 36 -5.99 -8.74 7.49
C GLY A 36 -5.48 -10.08 7.00
N HIS A 37 -4.28 -10.47 7.40
CA HIS A 37 -3.70 -11.80 7.12
C HIS A 37 -2.76 -12.24 8.25
N PRO A 38 -2.55 -13.55 8.43
CA PRO A 38 -1.54 -14.04 9.35
C PRO A 38 -0.13 -13.79 8.78
N PHE A 39 0.84 -13.51 9.65
CA PHE A 39 2.25 -13.37 9.30
C PHE A 39 3.12 -13.60 10.53
N ASP A 40 4.39 -13.88 10.33
CA ASP A 40 5.39 -13.90 11.40
C ASP A 40 5.63 -12.49 11.90
N ARG A 41 4.99 -12.15 13.02
CA ARG A 41 5.04 -10.80 13.59
C ARG A 41 6.44 -10.44 14.05
N ASP A 42 7.11 -11.33 14.73
CA ASP A 42 8.43 -11.05 15.31
C ASP A 42 9.44 -10.79 14.19
N GLY A 43 9.53 -11.70 13.21
CA GLY A 43 10.41 -11.52 12.06
C GLY A 43 10.07 -10.27 11.22
N PHE A 44 8.79 -9.92 11.11
CA PHE A 44 8.38 -8.73 10.37
C PHE A 44 8.78 -7.43 11.10
N PHE A 45 8.52 -7.32 12.40
CA PHE A 45 8.85 -6.12 13.16
C PHE A 45 10.37 -5.98 13.38
N ASP A 46 11.11 -7.08 13.46
CA ASP A 46 12.58 -7.06 13.53
C ASP A 46 13.24 -6.33 12.36
N ILE A 47 12.59 -6.29 11.19
CA ILE A 47 13.06 -5.51 10.02
C ILE A 47 13.15 -4.02 10.36
N PHE A 48 12.17 -3.50 11.10
CA PHE A 48 12.09 -2.09 11.47
C PHE A 48 12.88 -1.81 12.75
N ASP A 49 12.77 -2.68 13.74
CA ASP A 49 13.46 -2.54 15.03
C ASP A 49 14.98 -2.63 14.88
N GLY A 50 15.45 -3.47 13.95
CA GLY A 50 16.87 -3.60 13.61
C GLY A 50 17.45 -2.44 12.81
N ASN A 51 16.63 -1.51 12.29
CA ASN A 51 17.10 -0.41 11.47
C ASN A 51 17.25 0.88 12.28
N PRO A 52 18.50 1.33 12.57
CA PRO A 52 18.72 2.52 13.37
C PRO A 52 18.26 3.84 12.71
N GLN A 53 17.95 3.82 11.42
CA GLN A 53 17.50 4.98 10.66
C GLN A 53 15.98 5.15 10.67
N ILE A 54 15.25 4.20 11.25
CA ILE A 54 13.80 4.18 11.27
C ILE A 54 13.28 4.29 12.70
N GLN A 55 12.23 5.02 12.87
CA GLN A 55 11.28 4.90 13.99
C GLN A 55 9.88 4.75 13.40
N TYR A 56 9.02 3.99 14.04
CA TYR A 56 7.68 3.74 13.51
C TYR A 56 6.62 3.73 14.60
N SER A 57 5.38 4.00 14.16
CA SER A 57 4.17 3.75 14.91
C SER A 57 3.35 2.70 14.16
N ASN A 58 2.94 1.63 14.83
CA ASN A 58 2.09 0.62 14.21
C ASN A 58 0.61 0.88 14.52
N VAL A 59 -0.22 0.82 13.49
CA VAL A 59 -1.68 0.91 13.58
C VAL A 59 -2.30 -0.20 12.75
N GLU A 60 -3.33 -0.83 13.27
CA GLU A 60 -4.05 -1.90 12.58
C GLU A 60 -5.43 -1.42 12.10
N HIS A 61 -5.96 -2.07 11.04
CA HIS A 61 -7.35 -1.85 10.63
C HIS A 61 -8.32 -2.36 11.72
N PRO A 62 -9.49 -1.69 11.92
CA PRO A 62 -9.99 -0.55 11.13
C PRO A 62 -9.47 0.81 11.60
N ALA A 63 -8.76 0.90 12.74
CA ALA A 63 -8.27 2.18 13.28
C ALA A 63 -7.32 2.91 12.31
N ALA A 64 -6.54 2.17 11.53
CA ALA A 64 -5.65 2.72 10.54
C ALA A 64 -6.37 3.64 9.51
N GLN A 65 -7.64 3.39 9.21
CA GLN A 65 -8.39 4.18 8.22
C GLN A 65 -8.44 5.68 8.58
N TYR A 66 -8.43 6.01 9.87
CA TYR A 66 -8.44 7.39 10.34
C TYR A 66 -7.08 8.09 10.24
N MET A 67 -6.04 7.35 9.91
CA MET A 67 -4.69 7.90 9.72
C MET A 67 -4.44 8.35 8.28
N PHE A 68 -5.33 8.03 7.34
CA PHE A 68 -5.19 8.38 5.93
C PHE A 68 -5.85 9.72 5.65
N THR A 69 -5.21 10.79 6.10
CA THR A 69 -5.56 12.17 5.78
C THR A 69 -4.30 12.99 5.56
N PRO A 70 -4.34 14.09 4.78
CA PRO A 70 -3.18 14.96 4.59
C PRO A 70 -2.56 15.46 5.91
N GLU A 71 -3.41 15.81 6.89
CA GLU A 71 -2.94 16.31 8.19
C GLU A 71 -2.20 15.25 9.00
N MET A 72 -2.56 13.98 8.85
CA MET A 72 -1.85 12.89 9.47
C MET A 72 -0.60 12.52 8.66
N ALA A 73 -0.67 12.60 7.33
CA ALA A 73 0.47 12.35 6.46
C ALA A 73 1.64 13.30 6.73
N ASP A 74 1.36 14.55 7.07
CA ASP A 74 2.38 15.54 7.43
C ASP A 74 3.20 15.17 8.68
N LYS A 75 2.72 14.19 9.47
CA LYS A 75 3.41 13.73 10.68
C LYS A 75 4.36 12.57 10.44
N PHE A 76 4.32 11.97 9.27
CA PHE A 76 5.10 10.80 8.90
C PHE A 76 5.86 11.04 7.61
N ASP A 77 7.09 10.56 7.56
CA ASP A 77 7.89 10.61 6.35
C ASP A 77 7.41 9.60 5.30
N CYS A 78 6.75 8.51 5.74
CA CYS A 78 6.24 7.47 4.87
C CYS A 78 5.18 6.62 5.57
N TYR A 79 4.21 6.13 4.80
CA TYR A 79 3.29 5.07 5.19
C TYR A 79 3.78 3.75 4.58
N VAL A 80 3.97 2.75 5.41
CA VAL A 80 4.29 1.38 4.99
C VAL A 80 3.10 0.50 5.30
N GLN A 81 2.47 -0.02 4.27
CA GLN A 81 1.30 -0.88 4.41
C GLN A 81 1.70 -2.34 4.18
N TYR A 82 1.34 -3.19 5.12
CA TYR A 82 1.43 -4.64 5.07
C TYR A 82 0.13 -5.20 5.62
N ASP A 83 -0.94 -4.87 4.94
CA ASP A 83 -2.31 -5.15 5.36
C ASP A 83 -3.14 -5.68 4.19
N MET A 84 -4.20 -6.39 4.51
CA MET A 84 -5.12 -6.97 3.53
C MET A 84 -6.57 -6.81 3.99
N PRO A 85 -7.06 -5.57 4.13
CA PRO A 85 -8.44 -5.29 4.52
C PRO A 85 -9.43 -5.49 3.37
N GLY A 86 -10.72 -5.43 3.69
CA GLY A 86 -11.81 -5.52 2.71
C GLY A 86 -12.23 -6.95 2.37
N ILE A 87 -11.71 -7.94 3.12
CA ILE A 87 -12.02 -9.36 2.92
C ILE A 87 -12.42 -9.98 4.25
N LYS A 88 -13.50 -10.74 4.24
CA LYS A 88 -13.89 -11.59 5.35
C LYS A 88 -13.84 -13.04 4.89
N PHE A 89 -12.90 -13.77 5.45
CA PHE A 89 -12.77 -15.21 5.30
C PHE A 89 -13.66 -15.93 6.34
N GLY A 90 -14.00 -17.19 6.10
CA GLY A 90 -14.75 -18.02 7.05
C GLY A 90 -16.07 -18.59 6.50
N SER A 91 -16.36 -18.36 5.24
CA SER A 91 -17.39 -19.04 4.44
C SER A 91 -16.77 -19.73 3.24
N ASP A 92 -17.52 -20.60 2.55
CA ASP A 92 -17.08 -21.25 1.31
C ASP A 92 -16.70 -20.23 0.22
N THR A 93 -17.27 -19.02 0.32
CA THR A 93 -16.97 -17.90 -0.58
C THR A 93 -16.61 -16.67 0.28
N PRO A 94 -15.45 -16.04 0.06
CA PRO A 94 -15.10 -14.81 0.77
C PRO A 94 -16.10 -13.68 0.49
N GLU A 95 -16.39 -12.88 1.52
CA GLU A 95 -17.17 -11.65 1.38
C GLU A 95 -16.19 -10.48 1.18
N TYR A 96 -16.51 -9.61 0.21
CA TYR A 96 -15.69 -8.44 -0.13
C TYR A 96 -16.41 -7.15 0.25
N PHE A 97 -15.66 -6.20 0.78
CA PHE A 97 -16.18 -4.91 1.24
C PHE A 97 -15.35 -3.77 0.65
N GLU A 98 -16.03 -2.68 0.36
CA GLU A 98 -15.37 -1.42 0.06
C GLU A 98 -14.93 -0.72 1.35
N PRO A 99 -13.86 0.08 1.33
CA PRO A 99 -13.55 0.96 2.44
C PRO A 99 -14.61 2.07 2.58
N PRO A 100 -14.76 2.66 3.78
CA PRO A 100 -15.66 3.80 3.95
C PRO A 100 -15.18 5.00 3.13
N GLU A 101 -16.11 5.86 2.72
CA GLU A 101 -15.81 6.96 1.79
C GLU A 101 -14.75 7.93 2.34
N PHE A 102 -14.78 8.23 3.63
CA PHE A 102 -13.77 9.10 4.25
C PHE A 102 -12.33 8.58 4.07
N TYR A 103 -12.14 7.25 4.06
CA TYR A 103 -10.82 6.64 3.80
C TYR A 103 -10.40 6.79 2.34
N LYS A 104 -11.35 6.58 1.40
CA LYS A 104 -11.11 6.75 -0.03
C LYS A 104 -10.73 8.21 -0.34
N GLU A 105 -11.51 9.16 0.18
CA GLU A 105 -11.24 10.60 0.03
C GLU A 105 -9.89 10.99 0.61
N GLY A 106 -9.58 10.51 1.80
CA GLY A 106 -8.30 10.78 2.46
C GLY A 106 -7.12 10.24 1.66
N LEU A 107 -7.22 9.01 1.17
CA LEU A 107 -6.15 8.39 0.38
C LEU A 107 -5.93 9.10 -0.96
N ARG A 108 -7.02 9.53 -1.65
CA ARG A 108 -6.92 10.36 -2.86
C ARG A 108 -6.21 11.68 -2.57
N ALA A 109 -6.63 12.37 -1.50
CA ALA A 109 -6.03 13.64 -1.10
C ALA A 109 -4.54 13.49 -0.73
N MET A 110 -4.15 12.41 -0.07
CA MET A 110 -2.75 12.08 0.19
C MET A 110 -1.97 11.83 -1.11
N GLY A 111 -2.57 11.12 -2.07
CA GLY A 111 -1.98 10.90 -3.38
C GLY A 111 -1.77 12.20 -4.15
N GLU A 112 -2.76 13.09 -4.15
CA GLU A 112 -2.66 14.43 -4.77
C GLU A 112 -1.60 15.29 -4.09
N ALA A 113 -1.44 15.17 -2.77
CA ALA A 113 -0.39 15.85 -2.01
C ALA A 113 1.01 15.22 -2.20
N GLY A 114 1.10 14.07 -2.84
CA GLY A 114 2.37 13.36 -3.05
C GLY A 114 2.90 12.67 -1.79
N SER A 115 2.03 12.27 -0.87
CA SER A 115 2.43 11.58 0.36
C SER A 115 3.05 10.22 0.04
N PRO A 116 4.24 9.89 0.58
CA PRO A 116 4.93 8.65 0.25
C PRO A 116 4.22 7.42 0.80
N LEU A 117 3.95 6.44 -0.07
CA LEU A 117 3.38 5.14 0.28
C LEU A 117 4.31 4.01 -0.16
N VAL A 118 4.56 3.06 0.72
CA VAL A 118 5.19 1.78 0.41
C VAL A 118 4.15 0.69 0.63
N LEU A 119 3.81 -0.02 -0.42
CA LEU A 119 2.78 -1.04 -0.43
C LEU A 119 3.45 -2.40 -0.59
N LEU A 120 3.43 -3.20 0.48
CA LEU A 120 4.00 -4.54 0.47
C LEU A 120 3.00 -5.53 -0.13
N HIS A 121 3.48 -6.66 -0.62
CA HIS A 121 2.76 -7.57 -1.53
C HIS A 121 1.29 -7.90 -1.18
N HIS A 122 0.95 -8.04 0.10
CA HIS A 122 -0.44 -8.33 0.52
C HIS A 122 -1.41 -7.17 0.22
N CYS A 123 -0.89 -5.94 0.09
CA CYS A 123 -1.73 -4.80 -0.28
C CYS A 123 -2.32 -4.93 -1.68
N ALA A 124 -1.69 -5.71 -2.58
CA ALA A 124 -2.27 -6.00 -3.89
C ALA A 124 -3.56 -6.83 -3.80
N ALA A 125 -3.78 -7.53 -2.68
CA ALA A 125 -4.98 -8.32 -2.42
C ALA A 125 -6.04 -7.57 -1.60
N ALA A 126 -5.71 -6.37 -1.08
CA ALA A 126 -6.62 -5.58 -0.28
C ALA A 126 -7.74 -4.96 -1.12
N TRP A 127 -8.85 -4.65 -0.48
CA TRP A 127 -9.99 -3.93 -1.03
C TRP A 127 -10.48 -4.42 -2.40
N PRO A 128 -10.71 -5.74 -2.59
CA PRO A 128 -11.08 -6.29 -3.91
C PRO A 128 -12.41 -5.78 -4.45
N ALA A 129 -13.28 -5.22 -3.61
CA ALA A 129 -14.52 -4.59 -4.02
C ALA A 129 -14.34 -3.12 -4.45
N TRP A 130 -13.15 -2.54 -4.30
CA TRP A 130 -12.86 -1.16 -4.67
C TRP A 130 -11.86 -1.09 -5.86
N PRO A 131 -12.35 -0.96 -7.12
CA PRO A 131 -11.50 -1.04 -8.31
C PRO A 131 -10.39 0.01 -8.38
N GLU A 132 -10.62 1.21 -7.84
CA GLU A 132 -9.62 2.29 -7.81
C GLU A 132 -8.39 1.90 -6.99
N TRP A 133 -8.52 0.98 -6.03
CA TRP A 133 -7.37 0.48 -5.27
C TRP A 133 -6.29 -0.11 -6.16
N ALA A 134 -6.69 -0.87 -7.19
CA ALA A 134 -5.76 -1.45 -8.16
C ALA A 134 -4.97 -0.39 -8.93
N GLU A 135 -5.56 0.78 -9.17
CA GLU A 135 -4.89 1.90 -9.83
C GLU A 135 -3.88 2.58 -8.88
N ILE A 136 -4.24 2.73 -7.60
CA ILE A 136 -3.38 3.29 -6.56
C ILE A 136 -2.15 2.40 -6.32
N VAL A 137 -2.37 1.09 -6.19
CA VAL A 137 -1.30 0.10 -5.94
C VAL A 137 -0.47 -0.19 -7.19
N GLY A 138 -1.04 0.05 -8.38
CA GLY A 138 -0.42 -0.29 -9.66
C GLY A 138 -0.57 -1.75 -10.06
N GLY A 139 -1.42 -2.52 -9.36
CA GLY A 139 -1.72 -3.92 -9.64
C GLY A 139 -2.74 -4.48 -8.66
N GLN A 140 -3.21 -5.70 -8.93
CA GLN A 140 -4.22 -6.36 -8.09
C GLN A 140 -4.02 -7.86 -8.09
N PHE A 141 -4.19 -8.49 -6.93
CA PHE A 141 -4.42 -9.92 -6.83
C PHE A 141 -5.87 -10.22 -7.17
N LEU A 142 -6.10 -11.05 -8.17
CA LEU A 142 -7.43 -11.40 -8.65
C LEU A 142 -7.91 -12.69 -8.00
N TYR A 143 -8.95 -12.60 -7.19
CA TYR A 143 -9.62 -13.77 -6.59
C TYR A 143 -10.52 -14.50 -7.58
N THR A 144 -10.95 -13.81 -8.62
CA THR A 144 -11.77 -14.34 -9.73
C THR A 144 -11.31 -13.68 -11.03
N PRO A 145 -11.48 -14.36 -12.19
CA PRO A 145 -11.18 -13.73 -13.47
C PRO A 145 -11.96 -12.44 -13.67
N MET A 146 -11.32 -11.44 -14.25
CA MET A 146 -11.95 -10.15 -14.56
C MET A 146 -11.42 -9.59 -15.88
N GLN A 147 -12.14 -8.60 -16.42
CA GLN A 147 -11.64 -7.81 -17.53
C GLN A 147 -11.05 -6.50 -17.03
N SER A 148 -9.82 -6.21 -17.41
CA SER A 148 -9.13 -4.95 -17.09
C SER A 148 -8.58 -4.32 -18.36
N ARG A 149 -8.95 -3.06 -18.63
CA ARG A 149 -8.49 -2.30 -19.81
C ARG A 149 -8.69 -3.04 -21.15
N GLY A 150 -9.79 -3.80 -21.26
CA GLY A 150 -10.09 -4.59 -22.45
C GLY A 150 -9.31 -5.90 -22.58
N ILE A 151 -8.56 -6.29 -21.55
CA ILE A 151 -7.81 -7.54 -21.49
C ILE A 151 -8.51 -8.49 -20.53
N ASP A 152 -8.72 -9.73 -20.93
CA ASP A 152 -9.22 -10.78 -20.08
C ASP A 152 -8.09 -11.26 -19.16
N CYS A 153 -8.23 -11.03 -17.88
CA CYS A 153 -7.27 -11.43 -16.86
C CYS A 153 -7.80 -12.66 -16.11
N PRO A 154 -7.07 -13.78 -16.10
CA PRO A 154 -7.45 -14.91 -15.26
C PRO A 154 -7.29 -14.54 -13.77
N ASP A 155 -7.85 -15.37 -12.90
CA ASP A 155 -7.55 -15.29 -11.47
C ASP A 155 -6.04 -15.46 -11.21
N SER A 156 -5.58 -14.82 -10.15
CA SER A 156 -4.19 -14.96 -9.69
C SER A 156 -4.02 -16.30 -9.01
N GLY A 157 -3.36 -17.25 -9.70
CA GLY A 157 -2.99 -18.53 -9.12
C GLY A 157 -1.79 -18.36 -8.17
N TYR A 158 -1.77 -19.15 -7.10
CA TYR A 158 -0.58 -19.33 -6.28
C TYR A 158 -0.37 -20.81 -6.00
N ASN A 159 0.88 -21.23 -6.01
CA ASN A 159 1.24 -22.58 -5.58
C ASN A 159 1.71 -22.50 -4.12
N ILE A 160 1.19 -23.38 -3.30
CA ILE A 160 1.71 -23.62 -1.96
C ILE A 160 2.49 -24.96 -2.09
N ASP A 161 3.80 -24.86 -2.26
CA ASP A 161 4.69 -26.01 -2.22
C ASP A 161 5.06 -26.34 -0.77
#